data_192a51ca20c6d16b283083cf25bbe3a1
#
_entry.id   192a51ca20c6d16b283083cf25bbe3a1
#
_cell.length_a   1.000
_cell.length_b   1.000
_cell.length_c   1.000
_cell.angle_alpha   90.00
_cell.angle_beta   90.00
_cell.angle_gamma   90.00
#
_symmetry.space_group_name_H-M   'P 1'
#
loop_
_entity.id
_entity.type
_entity.pdbx_description
1 polymer ?
#
loop_
_entity_poly.entity_id
_entity_poly.type
_entity_poly.pdbx_seq_one_letter_code
_entity_poly.pdbx_strand_id
1 'polypeptide(L)'
;MRLSVITITYNNLSGLQKTARSVVAQRYADMEWIVVDGGSTDGTPEWLAQVANGGLISGGAGVANGMTNEEKGDFYVKDCAAFRFVSEPDRGVYDAQNKGIGMADGEYCFFLNAGDCFAGEDVLERLLAEPVEADIVYGNEVVVDAEGRRVDYCRGVENPSFVDLYNSCMKHQATLIRRALFERYGVYNSTLCICADWDWFFRVIAFHDEVSLCEGNGFR
;
A
#
# COMPACT_ATOMS: atom_id res chain seq x y z
N MET A 1 7.92 -6.10 -14.11
CA MET A 1 7.97 -6.45 -12.67
C MET A 1 6.57 -6.32 -12.11
N ARG A 2 5.98 -7.38 -11.63
CA ARG A 2 4.60 -7.35 -11.09
C ARG A 2 4.57 -6.82 -9.66
N LEU A 3 3.68 -5.86 -9.38
CA LEU A 3 3.48 -5.27 -8.06
C LEU A 3 2.18 -5.78 -7.43
N SER A 4 2.22 -6.22 -6.18
CA SER A 4 1.02 -6.47 -5.37
C SER A 4 0.76 -5.27 -4.46
N VAL A 5 -0.29 -4.50 -4.76
CA VAL A 5 -0.81 -3.46 -3.86
C VAL A 5 -1.78 -4.12 -2.90
N ILE A 6 -1.49 -4.07 -1.61
CA ILE A 6 -2.27 -4.71 -0.54
C ILE A 6 -2.97 -3.63 0.27
N THR A 7 -4.29 -3.68 0.28
CA THR A 7 -5.14 -2.77 1.07
C THR A 7 -5.88 -3.57 2.14
N ILE A 8 -5.73 -3.15 3.39
CA ILE A 8 -6.53 -3.70 4.49
C ILE A 8 -7.62 -2.71 4.90
N THR A 9 -8.77 -3.21 5.32
CA THR A 9 -9.90 -2.39 5.75
C THR A 9 -10.71 -3.07 6.85
N TYR A 10 -11.30 -2.28 7.74
CA TYR A 10 -12.31 -2.73 8.70
C TYR A 10 -13.26 -1.58 9.03
N ASN A 11 -14.55 -1.73 8.68
CA ASN A 11 -15.59 -0.71 8.87
C ASN A 11 -15.17 0.69 8.37
N ASN A 12 -14.55 0.74 7.18
CA ASN A 12 -14.07 1.98 6.57
C ASN A 12 -14.32 1.99 5.04
N LEU A 13 -15.57 1.79 4.64
CA LEU A 13 -15.98 1.78 3.23
C LEU A 13 -15.56 3.07 2.50
N SER A 14 -15.77 4.22 3.12
CA SER A 14 -15.42 5.52 2.50
C SER A 14 -13.92 5.66 2.27
N GLY A 15 -13.10 5.24 3.23
CA GLY A 15 -11.65 5.21 3.10
C GLY A 15 -11.21 4.22 2.02
N LEU A 16 -11.79 3.02 1.98
CA LEU A 16 -11.51 2.03 0.95
C LEU A 16 -11.83 2.56 -0.45
N GLN A 17 -12.97 3.23 -0.63
CA GLN A 17 -13.35 3.83 -1.91
C GLN A 17 -12.39 4.95 -2.33
N LYS A 18 -11.85 5.72 -1.37
CA LYS A 18 -10.82 6.74 -1.62
C LYS A 18 -9.53 6.09 -2.12
N THR A 19 -9.06 5.04 -1.43
CA THR A 19 -7.87 4.26 -1.82
C THR A 19 -8.05 3.62 -3.20
N ALA A 20 -9.20 2.98 -3.45
CA ALA A 20 -9.54 2.35 -4.72
C ALA A 20 -9.36 3.31 -5.90
N ARG A 21 -9.88 4.53 -5.80
CA ARG A 21 -9.73 5.55 -6.84
C ARG A 21 -8.26 5.86 -7.14
N SER A 22 -7.42 5.95 -6.11
CA SER A 22 -6.00 6.26 -6.30
C SER A 22 -5.22 5.09 -6.88
N VAL A 23 -5.63 3.84 -6.60
CA VAL A 23 -5.03 2.63 -7.17
C VAL A 23 -5.38 2.49 -8.65
N VAL A 24 -6.67 2.61 -9.01
CA VAL A 24 -7.10 2.45 -10.40
C VAL A 24 -6.65 3.61 -11.31
N ALA A 25 -6.32 4.77 -10.73
CA ALA A 25 -5.79 5.91 -11.46
C ALA A 25 -4.29 5.78 -11.78
N GLN A 26 -3.58 4.78 -11.25
CA GLN A 26 -2.14 4.63 -11.51
C GLN A 26 -1.89 4.25 -12.97
N ARG A 27 -0.92 4.93 -13.58
CA ARG A 27 -0.44 4.68 -14.95
C ARG A 27 0.58 3.54 -14.99
N TYR A 28 0.29 2.44 -14.30
CA TYR A 28 1.13 1.26 -14.24
C TYR A 28 0.26 0.00 -14.30
N ALA A 29 0.36 -0.75 -15.37
CA ALA A 29 -0.56 -1.86 -15.65
C ALA A 29 -0.11 -3.21 -15.07
N ASP A 30 1.21 -3.41 -14.80
CA ASP A 30 1.73 -4.70 -14.33
C ASP A 30 1.61 -4.82 -12.80
N MET A 31 0.38 -4.62 -12.31
CA MET A 31 0.07 -4.74 -10.88
C MET A 31 -1.18 -5.58 -10.64
N GLU A 32 -1.31 -6.07 -9.43
CA GLU A 32 -2.55 -6.59 -8.86
C GLU A 32 -2.94 -5.78 -7.63
N TRP A 33 -4.24 -5.69 -7.38
CA TRP A 33 -4.78 -5.06 -6.19
C TRP A 33 -5.48 -6.10 -5.34
N ILE A 34 -5.03 -6.26 -4.09
CA ILE A 34 -5.52 -7.23 -3.13
C ILE A 34 -6.16 -6.46 -1.97
N VAL A 35 -7.42 -6.75 -1.67
CA VAL A 35 -8.12 -6.15 -0.53
C VAL A 35 -8.42 -7.22 0.51
N VAL A 36 -8.03 -6.96 1.76
CA VAL A 36 -8.36 -7.79 2.91
C VAL A 36 -9.30 -6.99 3.81
N ASP A 37 -10.53 -7.44 3.89
CA ASP A 37 -11.56 -6.88 4.77
C ASP A 37 -11.69 -7.75 6.03
N GLY A 38 -11.54 -7.12 7.20
CA GLY A 38 -11.58 -7.76 8.52
C GLY A 38 -12.97 -8.21 8.98
N GLY A 39 -13.92 -8.40 8.06
CA GLY A 39 -15.30 -8.75 8.37
C GLY A 39 -16.15 -7.53 8.71
N SER A 40 -16.08 -6.51 7.88
CA SER A 40 -16.85 -5.27 8.03
C SER A 40 -18.35 -5.48 7.94
N THR A 41 -19.11 -4.56 8.54
CA THR A 41 -20.58 -4.54 8.56
C THR A 41 -21.16 -3.20 8.02
N ASP A 42 -20.33 -2.37 7.41
CA ASP A 42 -20.67 -1.04 6.91
C ASP A 42 -20.97 -0.99 5.40
N GLY A 43 -21.19 -2.15 4.77
CA GLY A 43 -21.41 -2.28 3.32
C GLY A 43 -20.13 -2.55 2.51
N THR A 44 -18.98 -2.67 3.17
CA THR A 44 -17.69 -3.00 2.52
C THR A 44 -17.73 -4.33 1.77
N PRO A 45 -18.21 -5.46 2.33
CA PRO A 45 -18.25 -6.75 1.64
C PRO A 45 -19.09 -6.70 0.36
N GLU A 46 -20.26 -6.06 0.42
CA GLU A 46 -21.17 -5.91 -0.72
C GLU A 46 -20.53 -5.06 -1.83
N TRP A 47 -19.84 -3.97 -1.45
CA TRP A 47 -19.13 -3.13 -2.39
C TRP A 47 -17.99 -3.88 -3.06
N LEU A 48 -17.18 -4.64 -2.31
CA LEU A 48 -16.10 -5.47 -2.85
C LEU A 48 -16.63 -6.51 -3.85
N ALA A 49 -17.75 -7.16 -3.54
CA ALA A 49 -18.39 -8.09 -4.44
C ALA A 49 -18.88 -7.42 -5.74
N GLN A 50 -19.40 -6.20 -5.66
CA GLN A 50 -19.80 -5.41 -6.84
C GLN A 50 -18.59 -5.07 -7.71
N VAL A 51 -17.48 -4.62 -7.11
CA VAL A 51 -16.24 -4.30 -7.82
C VAL A 51 -15.68 -5.55 -8.53
N ALA A 52 -15.64 -6.70 -7.85
CA ALA A 52 -15.18 -7.96 -8.42
C ALA A 52 -16.02 -8.44 -9.63
N ASN A 53 -17.32 -8.12 -9.63
CA ASN A 53 -18.23 -8.42 -10.73
C ASN A 53 -18.20 -7.38 -11.86
N GLY A 54 -17.21 -6.50 -11.90
CA GLY A 54 -17.06 -5.46 -12.91
C GLY A 54 -17.82 -4.18 -12.59
N GLY A 55 -18.12 -3.96 -11.31
CA GLY A 55 -18.70 -2.71 -10.82
C GLY A 55 -17.78 -1.52 -11.03
N LEU A 56 -18.38 -0.35 -11.22
CA LEU A 56 -17.73 0.93 -11.45
C LEU A 56 -17.14 1.48 -10.15
N ILE A 57 -15.90 1.93 -10.18
CA ILE A 57 -15.32 2.77 -9.13
C ILE A 57 -15.53 4.22 -9.55
N SER A 58 -16.57 4.84 -9.02
CA SER A 58 -16.92 6.22 -9.39
C SER A 58 -15.85 7.22 -8.95
N GLY A 59 -15.45 8.11 -9.83
CA GLY A 59 -14.59 9.26 -9.56
C GLY A 59 -15.30 10.32 -8.70
N GLY A 60 -15.49 10.09 -7.40
CA GLY A 60 -16.09 11.07 -6.48
C GLY A 60 -15.12 12.18 -6.06
N ALA A 61 -15.64 13.36 -5.68
CA ALA A 61 -14.84 14.50 -5.21
C ALA A 61 -13.99 14.16 -3.99
N GLY A 62 -12.68 14.38 -4.07
CA GLY A 62 -11.79 14.28 -2.92
C GLY A 62 -10.46 13.59 -3.16
N VAL A 63 -9.75 13.90 -4.23
CA VAL A 63 -8.30 13.66 -4.28
C VAL A 63 -7.62 14.98 -3.93
N ALA A 64 -6.81 14.95 -2.88
CA ALA A 64 -6.01 16.09 -2.48
C ALA A 64 -5.04 16.48 -3.62
N ASN A 65 -4.87 17.78 -3.79
CA ASN A 65 -3.87 18.46 -4.61
C ASN A 65 -4.11 18.56 -6.13
N GLY A 66 -4.86 19.57 -6.53
CA GLY A 66 -4.66 20.27 -7.80
C GLY A 66 -5.39 19.75 -9.02
N MET A 67 -6.18 18.69 -8.92
CA MET A 67 -7.03 18.25 -10.03
C MET A 67 -8.36 18.99 -10.03
N THR A 68 -8.67 19.67 -11.11
CA THR A 68 -9.97 20.31 -11.33
C THR A 68 -11.05 19.27 -11.54
N ASN A 69 -12.28 19.59 -11.11
CA ASN A 69 -13.45 18.69 -11.10
C ASN A 69 -13.91 18.17 -12.49
N GLU A 70 -13.24 18.47 -13.57
CA GLU A 70 -13.70 18.22 -14.95
C GLU A 70 -13.09 16.96 -15.61
N GLU A 71 -12.08 16.30 -14.97
CA GLU A 71 -11.41 15.12 -15.55
C GLU A 71 -11.76 13.79 -14.84
N LYS A 72 -12.89 13.74 -14.14
CA LYS A 72 -13.26 12.55 -13.37
C LYS A 72 -14.05 11.57 -14.23
N GLY A 73 -13.32 10.68 -14.89
CA GLY A 73 -13.89 9.49 -15.51
C GLY A 73 -14.25 8.41 -14.48
N ASP A 74 -15.21 7.58 -14.83
CA ASP A 74 -15.46 6.33 -14.10
C ASP A 74 -14.42 5.29 -14.52
N PHE A 75 -13.84 4.58 -13.56
CA PHE A 75 -12.81 3.57 -13.80
C PHE A 75 -13.32 2.17 -13.47
N TYR A 76 -12.96 1.19 -14.28
CA TYR A 76 -13.16 -0.21 -13.96
C TYR A 76 -11.85 -0.82 -13.45
N VAL A 77 -11.88 -1.60 -12.40
CA VAL A 77 -10.68 -2.28 -11.87
C VAL A 77 -10.03 -3.16 -12.93
N LYS A 78 -10.83 -3.80 -13.79
CA LYS A 78 -10.33 -4.63 -14.90
C LYS A 78 -9.47 -3.87 -15.93
N ASP A 79 -9.54 -2.55 -15.95
CA ASP A 79 -8.83 -1.72 -16.93
C ASP A 79 -7.40 -1.39 -16.48
N CYS A 80 -7.07 -1.61 -15.20
CA CYS A 80 -5.79 -1.21 -14.62
C CYS A 80 -5.08 -2.26 -13.76
N ALA A 81 -5.79 -3.26 -13.20
CA ALA A 81 -5.18 -4.25 -12.31
C ALA A 81 -5.96 -5.56 -12.24
N ALA A 82 -5.29 -6.67 -11.96
CA ALA A 82 -5.96 -7.86 -11.47
C ALA A 82 -6.46 -7.58 -10.04
N PHE A 83 -7.75 -7.80 -9.79
CA PHE A 83 -8.37 -7.54 -8.49
C PHE A 83 -8.71 -8.84 -7.77
N ARG A 84 -8.33 -8.93 -6.50
CA ARG A 84 -8.70 -10.03 -5.60
C ARG A 84 -9.06 -9.48 -4.24
N PHE A 85 -10.00 -10.11 -3.56
CA PHE A 85 -10.32 -9.74 -2.17
C PHE A 85 -10.70 -10.96 -1.33
N VAL A 86 -10.59 -10.80 -0.01
CA VAL A 86 -11.16 -11.67 1.01
C VAL A 86 -11.86 -10.80 2.04
N SER A 87 -13.03 -11.25 2.52
CA SER A 87 -13.79 -10.60 3.58
C SER A 87 -14.10 -11.63 4.65
N GLU A 88 -13.38 -11.57 5.75
CA GLU A 88 -13.50 -12.50 6.88
C GLU A 88 -12.90 -11.86 8.14
N PRO A 89 -13.33 -12.22 9.34
CA PRO A 89 -12.74 -11.72 10.58
C PRO A 89 -11.23 -11.91 10.64
N ASP A 90 -10.53 -10.91 11.14
CA ASP A 90 -9.10 -10.96 11.43
C ASP A 90 -8.82 -10.63 12.91
N ARG A 91 -7.55 -10.73 13.30
CA ARG A 91 -7.07 -10.41 14.64
C ARG A 91 -6.35 -9.06 14.70
N GLY A 92 -6.63 -8.18 13.73
CA GLY A 92 -6.07 -6.83 13.64
C GLY A 92 -5.20 -6.63 12.40
N VAL A 93 -4.67 -5.41 12.29
CA VAL A 93 -3.95 -4.86 11.12
C VAL A 93 -2.93 -5.84 10.52
N TYR A 94 -2.07 -6.40 11.35
CA TYR A 94 -0.98 -7.27 10.85
C TYR A 94 -1.42 -8.68 10.48
N ASP A 95 -2.52 -9.17 11.06
CA ASP A 95 -3.13 -10.42 10.61
C ASP A 95 -3.74 -10.23 9.21
N ALA A 96 -4.42 -9.12 8.98
CA ALA A 96 -4.95 -8.74 7.68
C ALA A 96 -3.83 -8.52 6.64
N GLN A 97 -2.75 -7.82 6.99
CA GLN A 97 -1.61 -7.63 6.10
C GLN A 97 -0.93 -8.97 5.76
N ASN A 98 -0.78 -9.88 6.71
CA ASN A 98 -0.23 -11.22 6.49
C ASN A 98 -1.11 -12.06 5.54
N LYS A 99 -2.44 -11.96 5.65
CA LYS A 99 -3.35 -12.57 4.67
C LYS A 99 -3.10 -12.02 3.27
N GLY A 100 -2.95 -10.69 3.15
CA GLY A 100 -2.63 -10.02 1.88
C GLY A 100 -1.29 -10.47 1.30
N ILE A 101 -0.24 -10.60 2.12
CA ILE A 101 1.06 -11.17 1.70
C ILE A 101 0.88 -12.60 1.17
N GLY A 102 0.11 -13.44 1.84
CA GLY A 102 -0.17 -14.81 1.42
C GLY A 102 -0.95 -14.92 0.11
N MET A 103 -1.68 -13.87 -0.27
CA MET A 103 -2.42 -13.78 -1.54
C MET A 103 -1.57 -13.18 -2.67
N ALA A 104 -0.45 -12.51 -2.37
CA ALA A 104 0.34 -11.76 -3.33
C ALA A 104 1.12 -12.67 -4.28
N ASP A 105 1.03 -12.37 -5.59
CA ASP A 105 1.80 -13.03 -6.65
C ASP A 105 2.87 -12.10 -7.26
N GLY A 106 2.87 -10.83 -6.89
CA GLY A 106 3.83 -9.85 -7.35
C GLY A 106 5.24 -10.11 -6.84
N GLU A 107 6.23 -9.56 -7.52
CA GLU A 107 7.62 -9.59 -7.08
C GLU A 107 7.83 -8.71 -5.85
N TYR A 108 7.08 -7.59 -5.78
CA TYR A 108 7.08 -6.68 -4.64
C TYR A 108 5.67 -6.53 -4.06
N CYS A 109 5.63 -6.33 -2.74
CA CYS A 109 4.44 -5.95 -1.99
C CYS A 109 4.51 -4.46 -1.65
N PHE A 110 3.37 -3.77 -1.75
CA PHE A 110 3.17 -2.39 -1.33
C PHE A 110 1.90 -2.29 -0.51
N PHE A 111 2.00 -1.75 0.70
CA PHE A 111 0.86 -1.64 1.62
C PHE A 111 0.23 -0.25 1.54
N LEU A 112 -1.02 -0.18 1.13
CA LEU A 112 -1.79 1.06 1.04
C LEU A 112 -3.12 0.86 1.76
N ASN A 113 -3.17 1.18 3.05
CA ASN A 113 -4.34 0.93 3.90
C ASN A 113 -5.56 1.76 3.46
N ALA A 114 -6.77 1.30 3.81
CA ALA A 114 -7.99 2.02 3.48
C ALA A 114 -8.00 3.44 4.09
N GLY A 115 -8.08 4.45 3.22
CA GLY A 115 -7.96 5.87 3.54
C GLY A 115 -6.67 6.51 3.03
N ASP A 116 -5.61 5.72 2.81
CA ASP A 116 -4.36 6.17 2.20
C ASP A 116 -4.48 6.21 0.67
N CYS A 117 -3.67 7.04 0.03
CA CYS A 117 -3.67 7.24 -1.41
C CYS A 117 -2.26 7.43 -1.94
N PHE A 118 -2.03 7.01 -3.19
CA PHE A 118 -0.88 7.50 -3.93
C PHE A 118 -0.94 9.03 -4.08
N ALA A 119 0.21 9.69 -4.01
CA ALA A 119 0.29 11.16 -4.10
C ALA A 119 -0.02 11.71 -5.51
N GLY A 120 -0.08 10.85 -6.52
CA GLY A 120 -0.41 11.21 -7.91
C GLY A 120 -0.66 9.96 -8.74
N GLU A 121 -1.12 10.13 -9.98
CA GLU A 121 -1.44 9.04 -10.91
C GLU A 121 -0.18 8.40 -11.53
N ASP A 122 0.95 9.09 -11.48
CA ASP A 122 2.22 8.71 -12.09
C ASP A 122 3.24 8.14 -11.08
N VAL A 123 2.85 7.94 -9.82
CA VAL A 123 3.77 7.51 -8.75
C VAL A 123 4.40 6.16 -9.09
N LEU A 124 3.61 5.18 -9.45
CA LEU A 124 4.13 3.85 -9.80
C LEU A 124 4.89 3.86 -11.14
N GLU A 125 4.44 4.63 -12.12
CA GLU A 125 5.14 4.80 -13.39
C GLU A 125 6.55 5.35 -13.16
N ARG A 126 6.71 6.40 -12.35
CA ARG A 126 8.02 6.99 -12.02
C ARG A 126 8.89 6.08 -11.17
N LEU A 127 8.28 5.42 -10.18
CA LEU A 127 8.99 4.54 -9.26
C LEU A 127 9.56 3.31 -9.98
N LEU A 128 8.84 2.79 -10.95
CA LEU A 128 9.14 1.56 -11.67
C LEU A 128 9.61 1.82 -13.13
N ALA A 129 9.98 3.07 -13.44
CA ALA A 129 10.51 3.45 -14.75
C ALA A 129 11.82 2.72 -15.10
N GLU A 130 12.62 2.44 -14.09
CA GLU A 130 13.86 1.67 -14.20
C GLU A 130 13.72 0.35 -13.43
N PRO A 131 14.45 -0.69 -13.81
CA PRO A 131 14.45 -1.94 -13.06
C PRO A 131 14.84 -1.73 -11.61
N VAL A 132 14.02 -2.25 -10.69
CA VAL A 132 14.30 -2.21 -9.26
C VAL A 132 15.11 -3.43 -8.89
N GLU A 133 16.36 -3.23 -8.45
CA GLU A 133 17.27 -4.32 -8.03
C GLU A 133 17.26 -4.50 -6.50
N ALA A 134 17.00 -3.42 -5.74
CA ALA A 134 17.00 -3.45 -4.29
C ALA A 134 15.87 -4.32 -3.72
N ASP A 135 16.09 -4.92 -2.57
CA ASP A 135 15.10 -5.75 -1.89
C ASP A 135 14.01 -4.92 -1.20
N ILE A 136 14.38 -3.73 -0.74
CA ILE A 136 13.47 -2.76 -0.12
C ILE A 136 13.70 -1.40 -0.76
N VAL A 137 12.65 -0.81 -1.32
CA VAL A 137 12.66 0.55 -1.88
C VAL A 137 11.74 1.41 -1.05
N TYR A 138 12.28 2.42 -0.42
CA TYR A 138 11.54 3.30 0.48
C TYR A 138 11.49 4.73 -0.03
N GLY A 139 10.48 5.46 0.40
CA GLY A 139 10.26 6.83 -0.03
C GLY A 139 9.65 7.70 1.06
N ASN A 140 8.95 8.75 0.62
CA ASN A 140 8.39 9.76 1.49
C ASN A 140 6.88 9.57 1.66
N GLU A 141 6.37 9.99 2.81
CA GLU A 141 4.96 10.02 3.14
C GLU A 141 4.52 11.45 3.42
N VAL A 142 3.35 11.83 2.92
CA VAL A 142 2.69 13.10 3.25
C VAL A 142 1.48 12.81 4.10
N VAL A 143 1.47 13.33 5.32
CA VAL A 143 0.31 13.25 6.20
C VAL A 143 -0.60 14.45 5.92
N VAL A 144 -1.89 14.17 5.69
CA VAL A 144 -2.91 15.18 5.44
C VAL A 144 -4.01 15.14 6.50
N ASP A 145 -4.60 16.30 6.82
CA ASP A 145 -5.78 16.38 7.69
C ASP A 145 -7.07 15.96 6.96
N ALA A 146 -8.20 16.03 7.65
CA ALA A 146 -9.52 15.68 7.10
C ALA A 146 -9.92 16.57 5.91
N GLU A 147 -9.40 17.79 5.82
CA GLU A 147 -9.61 18.74 4.73
C GLU A 147 -8.60 18.56 3.58
N GLY A 148 -7.69 17.57 3.67
CA GLY A 148 -6.68 17.28 2.66
C GLY A 148 -5.47 18.24 2.68
N ARG A 149 -5.32 19.06 3.72
CA ARG A 149 -4.17 19.95 3.88
C ARG A 149 -3.00 19.19 4.47
N ARG A 150 -1.81 19.38 3.90
CA ARG A 150 -0.60 18.77 4.43
C ARG A 150 -0.32 19.27 5.85
N VAL A 151 -0.22 18.33 6.79
CA VAL A 151 0.09 18.61 8.21
C VAL A 151 1.45 18.09 8.63
N ASP A 152 1.98 17.07 7.91
CA ASP A 152 3.32 16.53 8.17
C ASP A 152 3.94 15.97 6.90
N TYR A 153 5.26 15.73 6.95
CA TYR A 153 6.03 15.12 5.89
C TYR A 153 7.10 14.20 6.49
N CYS A 154 6.88 12.92 6.34
CA CYS A 154 7.83 11.91 6.80
C CYS A 154 8.77 11.57 5.65
N ARG A 155 10.03 12.02 5.77
CA ARG A 155 11.07 11.68 4.79
C ARG A 155 11.69 10.33 5.12
N GLY A 156 11.90 9.51 4.10
CA GLY A 156 12.73 8.32 4.22
C GLY A 156 14.18 8.71 4.61
N VAL A 157 14.80 7.91 5.45
CA VAL A 157 16.21 8.11 5.83
C VAL A 157 17.08 7.43 4.79
N GLU A 158 17.96 8.21 4.13
CA GLU A 158 18.90 7.66 3.16
C GLU A 158 19.91 6.74 3.86
N ASN A 159 20.02 5.47 3.39
CA ASN A 159 20.85 4.43 3.98
C ASN A 159 20.70 4.32 5.50
N PRO A 160 19.52 3.92 6.01
CA PRO A 160 19.23 3.93 7.43
C PRO A 160 20.22 3.06 8.21
N SER A 161 20.87 3.66 9.21
CA SER A 161 21.72 2.94 10.15
C SER A 161 20.87 2.16 11.16
N PHE A 162 21.50 1.27 11.92
CA PHE A 162 20.87 0.62 13.06
C PHE A 162 20.20 1.62 14.03
N VAL A 163 20.86 2.76 14.29
CA VAL A 163 20.34 3.79 15.18
C VAL A 163 19.12 4.48 14.59
N ASP A 164 19.09 4.69 13.27
CA ASP A 164 17.92 5.26 12.59
C ASP A 164 16.73 4.31 12.66
N LEU A 165 16.93 3.02 12.40
CA LEU A 165 15.90 1.99 12.52
C LEU A 165 15.43 1.81 13.97
N TYR A 166 16.30 1.97 14.95
CA TYR A 166 15.94 1.89 16.36
C TYR A 166 15.08 3.08 16.80
N ASN A 167 15.37 4.28 16.31
CA ASN A 167 14.68 5.52 16.70
C ASN A 167 13.45 5.84 15.85
N SER A 168 13.32 5.26 14.66
CA SER A 168 12.24 5.57 13.71
C SER A 168 11.86 4.34 12.89
N CYS A 169 10.57 4.18 12.65
CA CYS A 169 10.05 3.14 11.77
C CYS A 169 10.14 3.58 10.31
N MET A 170 10.53 2.67 9.41
CA MET A 170 10.27 2.83 7.98
C MET A 170 8.75 2.82 7.76
N LYS A 171 8.28 3.74 6.93
CA LYS A 171 6.85 3.86 6.64
C LYS A 171 6.44 2.82 5.60
N HIS A 172 5.78 1.74 6.03
CA HIS A 172 5.36 0.68 5.12
C HIS A 172 4.42 1.19 4.01
N GLN A 173 3.67 2.28 4.25
CA GLN A 173 2.82 2.96 3.27
C GLN A 173 3.62 3.65 2.15
N ALA A 174 4.93 3.81 2.30
CA ALA A 174 5.82 4.38 1.31
C ALA A 174 7.00 3.45 1.00
N THR A 175 6.79 2.14 1.09
CA THR A 175 7.87 1.16 0.94
C THR A 175 7.44 -0.01 0.05
N LEU A 176 8.22 -0.29 -1.02
CA LEU A 176 8.16 -1.56 -1.74
C LEU A 176 9.02 -2.58 -1.02
N ILE A 177 8.48 -3.75 -0.79
CA ILE A 177 9.18 -4.86 -0.13
C ILE A 177 9.19 -6.04 -1.07
N ARG A 178 10.37 -6.55 -1.43
CA ARG A 178 10.47 -7.76 -2.24
C ARG A 178 9.79 -8.92 -1.51
N ARG A 179 8.79 -9.54 -2.13
CA ARG A 179 7.95 -10.57 -1.52
C ARG A 179 8.75 -11.76 -0.97
N ALA A 180 9.86 -12.11 -1.65
CA ALA A 180 10.76 -13.17 -1.19
C ALA A 180 11.36 -12.93 0.21
N LEU A 181 11.42 -11.68 0.69
CA LEU A 181 11.87 -11.39 2.06
C LEU A 181 10.88 -11.92 3.10
N PHE A 182 9.57 -11.86 2.82
CA PHE A 182 8.56 -12.44 3.71
C PHE A 182 8.64 -13.97 3.74
N GLU A 183 8.98 -14.59 2.62
CA GLU A 183 9.20 -16.05 2.55
C GLU A 183 10.45 -16.46 3.34
N ARG A 184 11.51 -15.66 3.24
CA ARG A 184 12.83 -15.96 3.86
C ARG A 184 12.87 -15.63 5.35
N TYR A 185 12.33 -14.49 5.77
CA TYR A 185 12.46 -13.95 7.13
C TYR A 185 11.15 -13.98 7.93
N GLY A 186 10.09 -14.54 7.35
CA GLY A 186 8.76 -14.58 7.94
C GLY A 186 7.98 -13.29 7.77
N VAL A 187 6.69 -13.38 8.03
CA VAL A 187 5.73 -12.27 7.93
C VAL A 187 5.70 -11.43 9.22
N TYR A 188 4.80 -10.47 9.31
CA TYR A 188 4.63 -9.64 10.50
C TYR A 188 4.18 -10.47 11.71
N ASN A 189 4.69 -10.13 12.89
CA ASN A 189 4.26 -10.75 14.14
C ASN A 189 2.87 -10.22 14.54
N SER A 190 1.81 -10.94 14.19
CA SER A 190 0.43 -10.56 14.48
C SER A 190 0.03 -10.61 15.96
N THR A 191 0.93 -11.02 16.88
CA THR A 191 0.71 -10.86 18.33
C THR A 191 0.99 -9.44 18.80
N LEU A 192 1.69 -8.63 18.00
CA LEU A 192 1.91 -7.22 18.26
C LEU A 192 0.75 -6.41 17.68
N CYS A 193 0.03 -5.68 18.53
CA CYS A 193 -1.08 -4.83 18.10
C CYS A 193 -0.61 -3.56 17.37
N ILE A 194 0.61 -3.10 17.65
CA ILE A 194 1.24 -1.89 17.12
C ILE A 194 2.70 -2.22 16.81
N CYS A 195 3.26 -1.60 15.77
CA CYS A 195 4.69 -1.67 15.42
C CYS A 195 5.23 -3.06 15.00
N ALA A 196 4.38 -3.98 14.51
CA ALA A 196 4.89 -5.24 13.97
C ALA A 196 5.63 -5.05 12.62
N ASP A 197 5.31 -4.01 11.86
CA ASP A 197 6.08 -3.55 10.70
C ASP A 197 7.47 -3.06 11.12
N TRP A 198 7.56 -2.26 12.18
CA TRP A 198 8.84 -1.83 12.73
C TRP A 198 9.68 -3.00 13.24
N ASP A 199 9.10 -3.94 14.00
CA ASP A 199 9.75 -5.18 14.42
C ASP A 199 10.30 -5.95 13.22
N TRP A 200 9.52 -6.05 12.15
CA TRP A 200 9.90 -6.76 10.95
C TRP A 200 11.06 -6.08 10.22
N PHE A 201 10.96 -4.77 9.94
CA PHE A 201 12.03 -4.00 9.30
C PHE A 201 13.31 -4.04 10.14
N PHE A 202 13.19 -3.88 11.45
CA PHE A 202 14.34 -3.94 12.35
C PHE A 202 15.04 -5.31 12.27
N ARG A 203 14.27 -6.41 12.38
CA ARG A 203 14.83 -7.77 12.27
C ARG A 203 15.48 -8.04 10.93
N VAL A 204 14.84 -7.62 9.85
CA VAL A 204 15.31 -7.93 8.49
C VAL A 204 16.50 -7.06 8.10
N ILE A 205 16.49 -5.77 8.41
CA ILE A 205 17.55 -4.85 7.97
C ILE A 205 18.74 -4.86 8.93
N ALA A 206 18.49 -4.88 10.25
CA ALA A 206 19.57 -4.74 11.24
C ALA A 206 20.44 -6.00 11.40
N PHE A 207 19.93 -7.17 11.01
CA PHE A 207 20.64 -8.45 11.21
C PHE A 207 21.00 -9.18 9.91
N HIS A 208 20.75 -8.57 8.74
CA HIS A 208 20.97 -9.19 7.45
C HIS A 208 21.60 -8.20 6.46
N ASP A 209 22.93 -8.12 6.49
CA ASP A 209 23.72 -7.21 5.64
C ASP A 209 23.52 -7.46 4.12
N GLU A 210 23.00 -8.64 3.75
CA GLU A 210 22.70 -8.98 2.35
C GLU A 210 21.42 -8.33 1.82
N VAL A 211 20.57 -7.74 2.69
CA VAL A 211 19.34 -7.06 2.27
C VAL A 211 19.67 -5.67 1.75
N SER A 212 19.40 -5.46 0.48
CA SER A 212 19.71 -4.20 -0.21
C SER A 212 18.56 -3.18 -0.07
N LEU A 213 18.94 -1.94 0.23
CA LEU A 213 18.03 -0.81 0.40
C LEU A 213 18.27 0.26 -0.66
N CYS A 214 17.21 0.91 -1.13
CA CYS A 214 17.30 2.02 -2.07
C CYS A 214 16.23 3.08 -1.80
N GLU A 215 16.56 4.36 -1.94
CA GLU A 215 15.57 5.43 -1.99
C GLU A 215 14.92 5.46 -3.38
N GLY A 216 13.57 5.35 -3.41
CA GLY A 216 12.82 5.35 -4.67
C GLY A 216 12.64 6.74 -5.25
N ASN A 217 13.05 6.95 -6.50
CA ASN A 217 12.91 8.24 -7.20
C ASN A 217 11.44 8.70 -7.40
N GLY A 218 10.48 7.78 -7.31
CA GLY A 218 9.04 8.06 -7.46
C GLY A 218 8.35 8.64 -6.23
N PHE A 219 9.00 8.60 -5.06
CA PHE A 219 8.43 9.02 -3.78
C PHE A 219 8.76 10.48 -3.39
N ARG A 220 9.26 11.29 -4.31
CA ARG A 220 9.57 12.73 -4.06
C ARG A 220 8.38 13.62 -4.32
#